data_61eb021d2c3eabab7fde178f3cf75cde
#
_entry.id   61eb021d2c3eabab7fde178f3cf75cde
#
_cell.length_a   1.000
_cell.length_b   1.000
_cell.length_c   1.000
_cell.angle_alpha   90.00
_cell.angle_beta   90.00
_cell.angle_gamma   90.00
#
_symmetry.space_group_name_H-M   'P 1'
#
loop_
_entity.id
_entity.type
_entity.pdbx_description
1 polymer ?
#
loop_
_entity_poly.entity_id
_entity_poly.type
_entity_poly.pdbx_seq_one_letter_code
_entity_poly.pdbx_strand_id
1 'polypeptide(L)'
;MEKVNAQGETLEEFLAHYDDSQYKHPSNTVDMILMSVHDDRLKLLLVRRGNHPFIGSWALPGGFVEFDEDLDQAVLRELSEETHITEAAYFRQLYTLGNADRDPRTRIITTGYLSLTPWENVRQAAAGDDAADTAWFNLTKTTEKIDTEGRTSILSLVCPERDLHMEFEITDEARHNYIATTSKKLDTSNCELAADHIKLINKAIDQLQHRSGSTGILFNLLPPEFTLRQAQTAYEAIIGKKTDTGNFRRDIRKMLTDTGKQTRCSGRRAELYRFNPMFAYLKENL
;
A
#
# COMPACT_ATOMS: atom_id res chain seq x y z
N MET A 1 40.78 -26.69 5.21
CA MET A 1 41.53 -25.47 4.86
C MET A 1 40.57 -24.30 4.96
N GLU A 2 40.90 -23.31 5.72
CA GLU A 2 40.17 -22.07 5.83
C GLU A 2 40.22 -21.35 4.46
N LYS A 3 39.08 -20.73 4.07
CA LYS A 3 39.01 -20.02 2.78
C LYS A 3 39.66 -18.66 2.93
N VAL A 4 40.58 -18.33 2.04
CA VAL A 4 41.22 -17.01 1.97
C VAL A 4 40.85 -16.29 0.68
N ASN A 5 40.83 -14.94 0.72
CA ASN A 5 40.60 -14.08 -0.44
C ASN A 5 41.84 -14.04 -1.37
N ALA A 6 41.80 -13.22 -2.43
CA ALA A 6 42.92 -13.07 -3.38
C ALA A 6 44.19 -12.46 -2.75
N GLN A 7 44.07 -11.77 -1.62
CA GLN A 7 45.15 -11.18 -0.84
C GLN A 7 45.74 -12.17 0.21
N GLY A 8 45.15 -13.35 0.36
CA GLY A 8 45.53 -14.38 1.31
C GLY A 8 44.94 -14.22 2.71
N GLU A 9 43.97 -13.34 2.88
CA GLU A 9 43.32 -13.05 4.17
C GLU A 9 42.13 -13.98 4.41
N THR A 10 41.98 -14.42 5.66
CA THR A 10 40.74 -15.04 6.16
C THR A 10 39.63 -13.99 6.27
N LEU A 11 38.38 -14.44 6.48
CA LEU A 11 37.26 -13.53 6.71
C LEU A 11 37.50 -12.63 7.95
N GLU A 12 38.03 -13.19 9.03
CA GLU A 12 38.30 -12.47 10.26
C GLU A 12 39.37 -11.37 10.05
N GLU A 13 40.46 -11.68 9.37
CA GLU A 13 41.50 -10.72 9.02
C GLU A 13 40.99 -9.62 8.10
N PHE A 14 40.16 -9.95 7.09
CA PHE A 14 39.52 -8.97 6.21
C PHE A 14 38.59 -8.05 6.99
N LEU A 15 37.72 -8.56 7.87
CA LEU A 15 36.77 -7.74 8.65
C LEU A 15 37.50 -6.85 9.67
N ALA A 16 38.63 -7.27 10.22
CA ALA A 16 39.42 -6.48 11.13
C ALA A 16 40.01 -5.19 10.51
N HIS A 17 40.17 -5.18 9.17
CA HIS A 17 40.72 -4.02 8.44
C HIS A 17 39.67 -3.36 7.53
N TYR A 18 38.43 -3.89 7.48
CA TYR A 18 37.39 -3.33 6.65
C TYR A 18 36.93 -1.98 7.21
N ASP A 19 37.08 -0.95 6.39
CA ASP A 19 36.62 0.41 6.69
C ASP A 19 35.52 0.82 5.70
N ASP A 20 34.29 0.81 6.16
CA ASP A 20 33.11 1.18 5.36
C ASP A 20 32.97 2.70 5.19
N SER A 21 33.65 3.51 6.01
CA SER A 21 33.63 4.97 5.94
C SER A 21 34.15 5.53 4.61
N GLN A 22 34.88 4.70 3.85
CA GLN A 22 35.36 5.02 2.50
C GLN A 22 34.23 5.14 1.47
N TYR A 23 33.05 4.62 1.76
CA TYR A 23 31.90 4.62 0.87
C TYR A 23 30.82 5.57 1.39
N LYS A 24 30.18 6.30 0.47
CA LYS A 24 28.97 7.06 0.82
C LYS A 24 27.78 6.14 0.83
N HIS A 25 27.13 6.00 1.97
CA HIS A 25 25.96 5.16 2.15
C HIS A 25 24.67 6.00 1.99
N PRO A 26 23.69 5.58 1.16
CA PRO A 26 22.37 6.17 1.21
C PRO A 26 21.67 5.79 2.50
N SER A 27 20.89 6.69 3.05
CA SER A 27 19.96 6.35 4.13
C SER A 27 18.81 5.53 3.59
N ASN A 28 18.36 4.53 4.35
CA ASN A 28 17.19 3.74 4.00
C ASN A 28 15.98 4.18 4.83
N THR A 29 14.83 4.24 4.18
CA THR A 29 13.52 4.48 4.81
C THR A 29 12.53 3.41 4.40
N VAL A 30 11.46 3.28 5.15
CA VAL A 30 10.28 2.49 4.82
C VAL A 30 9.05 3.38 4.81
N ASP A 31 8.10 3.10 3.92
CA ASP A 31 6.82 3.81 3.82
C ASP A 31 5.68 2.78 3.76
N MET A 32 4.64 2.93 4.59
CA MET A 32 3.49 2.04 4.63
C MET A 32 2.30 2.60 3.87
N ILE A 33 1.84 1.90 2.85
CA ILE A 33 0.60 2.17 2.15
C ILE A 33 -0.51 1.35 2.82
N LEU A 34 -1.09 1.87 3.90
CA LEU A 34 -2.12 1.20 4.67
C LEU A 34 -3.50 1.52 4.10
N MET A 35 -4.18 0.48 3.61
CA MET A 35 -5.51 0.59 3.02
C MET A 35 -6.54 -0.24 3.77
N SER A 36 -7.77 0.26 3.81
CA SER A 36 -8.96 -0.41 4.33
C SER A 36 -10.19 -0.08 3.49
N VAL A 37 -11.32 -0.75 3.74
CA VAL A 37 -12.61 -0.41 3.10
C VAL A 37 -13.61 -0.02 4.18
N HIS A 38 -14.18 1.17 4.04
CA HIS A 38 -15.23 1.70 4.91
C HIS A 38 -16.19 2.57 4.12
N ASP A 39 -17.50 2.47 4.42
CA ASP A 39 -18.58 3.21 3.76
C ASP A 39 -18.51 3.11 2.21
N ASP A 40 -18.37 1.89 1.72
CA ASP A 40 -18.25 1.57 0.28
C ASP A 40 -17.08 2.29 -0.43
N ARG A 41 -16.06 2.75 0.33
CA ARG A 41 -14.89 3.47 -0.18
C ARG A 41 -13.60 2.78 0.20
N LEU A 42 -12.64 2.77 -0.71
CA LEU A 42 -11.27 2.41 -0.39
C LEU A 42 -10.63 3.59 0.34
N LYS A 43 -10.12 3.32 1.53
CA LYS A 43 -9.47 4.30 2.41
C LYS A 43 -7.97 4.11 2.40
N LEU A 44 -7.22 5.20 2.39
CA LEU A 44 -5.78 5.26 2.58
C LEU A 44 -5.47 6.10 3.81
N LEU A 45 -4.66 5.58 4.73
CA LEU A 45 -4.17 6.35 5.88
C LEU A 45 -3.01 7.24 5.44
N LEU A 46 -3.08 8.51 5.80
CA LEU A 46 -1.96 9.45 5.70
C LEU A 46 -1.73 10.15 7.04
N VAL A 47 -0.47 10.51 7.28
CA VAL A 47 -0.02 11.33 8.42
C VAL A 47 0.35 12.70 7.92
N ARG A 48 0.14 13.74 8.74
CA ARG A 48 0.56 15.11 8.42
C ARG A 48 1.93 15.37 9.02
N ARG A 49 2.85 15.82 8.20
CA ARG A 49 4.21 16.10 8.67
C ARG A 49 4.27 17.33 9.57
N GLY A 50 4.81 17.17 10.76
CA GLY A 50 5.06 18.26 11.72
C GLY A 50 6.37 18.99 11.45
N ASN A 51 7.34 18.37 10.77
CA ASN A 51 8.71 18.83 10.61
C ASN A 51 9.18 18.88 9.16
N HIS A 52 10.29 19.59 8.91
CA HIS A 52 10.99 19.56 7.60
C HIS A 52 11.64 18.21 7.31
N PRO A 53 11.78 17.86 6.01
CA PRO A 53 11.22 18.54 4.83
C PRO A 53 9.71 18.29 4.70
N PHE A 54 9.05 19.03 3.83
CA PHE A 54 7.64 18.91 3.49
C PHE A 54 6.69 19.17 4.68
N ILE A 55 7.03 20.10 5.58
CA ILE A 55 6.20 20.47 6.73
C ILE A 55 4.78 20.83 6.30
N GLY A 56 3.77 20.29 7.00
CA GLY A 56 2.35 20.51 6.72
C GLY A 56 1.78 19.65 5.59
N SER A 57 2.62 18.98 4.79
CA SER A 57 2.16 18.04 3.75
C SER A 57 1.70 16.72 4.36
N TRP A 58 0.80 16.04 3.67
CA TRP A 58 0.38 14.67 3.99
C TRP A 58 1.41 13.67 3.45
N ALA A 59 1.66 12.60 4.16
CA ALA A 59 2.65 11.59 3.84
C ALA A 59 2.13 10.19 4.13
N LEU A 60 2.73 9.18 3.55
CA LEU A 60 2.59 7.81 4.03
C LEU A 60 3.25 7.71 5.40
N PRO A 61 2.70 6.93 6.36
CA PRO A 61 3.42 6.58 7.58
C PRO A 61 4.75 5.91 7.25
N GLY A 62 5.83 6.30 7.93
CA GLY A 62 7.14 5.73 7.65
C GLY A 62 8.29 6.62 8.08
N GLY A 63 9.47 6.01 8.21
CA GLY A 63 10.68 6.68 8.67
C GLY A 63 11.96 5.95 8.32
N PHE A 64 13.03 6.29 9.04
CA PHE A 64 14.34 5.69 8.82
C PHE A 64 14.41 4.28 9.39
N VAL A 65 15.12 3.40 8.68
CA VAL A 65 15.48 2.08 9.18
C VAL A 65 16.65 2.24 10.16
N GLU A 66 16.50 1.71 11.36
CA GLU A 66 17.54 1.67 12.38
C GLU A 66 18.61 0.63 12.05
N PHE A 67 19.76 0.73 12.72
CA PHE A 67 20.95 -0.08 12.38
C PHE A 67 20.79 -1.56 12.71
N ASP A 68 19.95 -1.89 13.68
CA ASP A 68 19.76 -3.21 14.27
C ASP A 68 18.35 -3.81 14.05
N GLU A 69 17.62 -3.28 13.05
CA GLU A 69 16.32 -3.80 12.69
C GLU A 69 16.22 -4.21 11.22
N ASP A 70 15.37 -5.19 10.92
CA ASP A 70 15.00 -5.56 9.56
C ASP A 70 13.96 -4.58 9.00
N LEU A 71 13.86 -4.49 7.65
CA LEU A 71 12.89 -3.62 6.97
C LEU A 71 11.44 -3.90 7.39
N ASP A 72 11.08 -5.17 7.64
CA ASP A 72 9.75 -5.56 8.10
C ASP A 72 9.49 -5.10 9.55
N GLN A 73 10.52 -5.06 10.40
CA GLN A 73 10.44 -4.53 11.75
C GLN A 73 10.33 -3.00 11.73
N ALA A 74 11.17 -2.33 10.93
CA ALA A 74 11.13 -0.88 10.74
C ALA A 74 9.74 -0.37 10.36
N VAL A 75 9.12 -0.97 9.34
CA VAL A 75 7.81 -0.51 8.85
C VAL A 75 6.69 -0.72 9.88
N LEU A 76 6.74 -1.76 10.69
CA LEU A 76 5.74 -1.99 11.75
C LEU A 76 5.98 -1.08 12.96
N ARG A 77 7.23 -0.80 13.32
CA ARG A 77 7.58 0.17 14.36
C ARG A 77 7.08 1.56 13.98
N GLU A 78 7.45 2.06 12.81
CA GLU A 78 7.03 3.38 12.31
C GLU A 78 5.50 3.51 12.22
N LEU A 79 4.80 2.46 11.73
CA LEU A 79 3.34 2.46 11.73
C LEU A 79 2.78 2.61 13.14
N SER A 80 3.32 1.88 14.11
CA SER A 80 2.87 1.93 15.51
C SER A 80 3.15 3.29 16.14
N GLU A 81 4.34 3.85 15.95
CA GLU A 81 4.78 5.13 16.50
C GLU A 81 3.96 6.31 15.94
N GLU A 82 3.73 6.34 14.63
CA GLU A 82 3.02 7.44 13.99
C GLU A 82 1.49 7.34 14.05
N THR A 83 0.91 6.15 14.25
CA THR A 83 -0.55 5.94 14.10
C THR A 83 -1.21 5.15 15.24
N HIS A 84 -0.42 4.61 16.17
CA HIS A 84 -0.86 3.71 17.24
C HIS A 84 -1.52 2.40 16.74
N ILE A 85 -1.29 2.03 15.48
CA ILE A 85 -1.72 0.76 14.92
C ILE A 85 -0.60 -0.26 15.13
N THR A 86 -0.84 -1.27 15.95
CA THR A 86 0.15 -2.29 16.32
C THR A 86 0.05 -3.59 15.52
N GLU A 87 -1.04 -3.79 14.77
CA GLU A 87 -1.27 -4.99 13.99
C GLU A 87 -1.66 -4.68 12.54
N ALA A 88 -0.86 -5.16 11.61
CA ALA A 88 -1.17 -5.18 10.18
C ALA A 88 -1.52 -6.61 9.77
N ALA A 89 -2.80 -6.87 9.43
CA ALA A 89 -3.28 -8.23 9.09
C ALA A 89 -2.58 -8.81 7.85
N TYR A 90 -2.17 -7.96 6.92
CA TYR A 90 -1.42 -8.30 5.73
C TYR A 90 -0.51 -7.14 5.38
N PHE A 91 0.78 -7.41 5.22
CA PHE A 91 1.71 -6.45 4.63
C PHE A 91 2.73 -7.18 3.76
N ARG A 92 3.15 -6.52 2.70
CA ARG A 92 4.18 -7.03 1.80
C ARG A 92 4.93 -5.88 1.16
N GLN A 93 6.22 -6.07 0.96
CA GLN A 93 7.04 -5.17 0.16
C GLN A 93 6.40 -5.00 -1.23
N LEU A 94 6.24 -3.74 -1.63
CA LEU A 94 5.58 -3.35 -2.88
C LEU A 94 6.59 -2.91 -3.93
N TYR A 95 7.36 -1.89 -3.62
CA TYR A 95 8.27 -1.25 -4.56
C TYR A 95 9.32 -0.40 -3.84
N THR A 96 10.52 -0.30 -4.42
CA THR A 96 11.59 0.56 -3.89
C THR A 96 11.79 1.79 -4.78
N LEU A 97 11.79 2.97 -4.18
CA LEU A 97 12.10 4.24 -4.85
C LEU A 97 13.51 4.71 -4.48
N GLY A 98 14.29 5.01 -5.48
CA GLY A 98 15.68 5.40 -5.29
C GLY A 98 16.15 6.51 -6.23
N ASN A 99 15.28 7.44 -6.65
CA ASN A 99 15.69 8.61 -7.42
C ASN A 99 16.67 9.47 -6.59
N ALA A 100 17.70 10.00 -7.24
CA ALA A 100 18.80 10.69 -6.55
C ALA A 100 18.33 11.96 -5.80
N ASP A 101 17.33 12.61 -6.32
CA ASP A 101 16.79 13.91 -5.91
C ASP A 101 15.45 13.82 -5.18
N ARG A 102 15.02 12.59 -4.76
CA ARG A 102 13.72 12.39 -4.13
C ARG A 102 13.57 13.07 -2.76
N ASP A 103 14.66 13.29 -2.05
CA ASP A 103 14.70 13.96 -0.76
C ASP A 103 15.78 15.05 -0.75
N PRO A 104 15.44 16.29 -0.32
CA PRO A 104 16.37 17.42 -0.36
C PRO A 104 17.51 17.32 0.68
N ARG A 105 17.40 16.46 1.69
CA ARG A 105 18.39 16.34 2.78
C ARG A 105 19.64 15.60 2.36
N THR A 106 19.44 14.42 1.74
CA THR A 106 20.53 13.51 1.36
C THR A 106 20.03 12.44 0.41
N ARG A 107 20.93 11.54 -0.01
CA ARG A 107 20.59 10.34 -0.76
C ARG A 107 19.76 9.39 0.10
N ILE A 108 18.47 9.27 -0.20
CA ILE A 108 17.54 8.37 0.51
C ILE A 108 16.95 7.36 -0.49
N ILE A 109 16.89 6.12 -0.08
CA ILE A 109 16.18 5.03 -0.75
C ILE A 109 15.04 4.61 0.17
N THR A 110 13.81 4.56 -0.34
CA THR A 110 12.67 4.05 0.44
C THR A 110 12.15 2.74 -0.12
N THR A 111 11.73 1.87 0.78
CA THR A 111 10.99 0.65 0.47
C THR A 111 9.54 0.81 0.90
N GLY A 112 8.64 0.87 -0.07
CA GLY A 112 7.19 0.93 0.16
C GLY A 112 6.61 -0.45 0.47
N TYR A 113 5.74 -0.51 1.46
CA TYR A 113 4.99 -1.70 1.87
C TYR A 113 3.49 -1.48 1.68
N LEU A 114 2.83 -2.41 0.99
CA LEU A 114 1.37 -2.44 0.93
C LEU A 114 0.83 -3.20 2.13
N SER A 115 -0.03 -2.55 2.91
CA SER A 115 -0.80 -3.16 3.99
C SER A 115 -2.29 -3.08 3.72
N LEU A 116 -2.98 -4.19 3.94
CA LEU A 116 -4.42 -4.32 3.80
C LEU A 116 -4.99 -4.87 5.10
N THR A 117 -6.03 -4.23 5.61
CA THR A 117 -6.61 -4.63 6.89
C THR A 117 -8.09 -4.32 6.94
N PRO A 118 -8.91 -5.14 7.67
CA PRO A 118 -10.29 -4.82 7.96
C PRO A 118 -10.40 -3.49 8.72
N TRP A 119 -11.41 -2.68 8.39
CA TRP A 119 -11.64 -1.37 9.01
C TRP A 119 -11.68 -1.42 10.54
N GLU A 120 -12.28 -2.45 11.09
CA GLU A 120 -12.45 -2.62 12.55
C GLU A 120 -11.11 -2.61 13.30
N ASN A 121 -10.02 -3.05 12.65
CA ASN A 121 -8.69 -3.13 13.26
C ASN A 121 -7.97 -1.77 13.27
N VAL A 122 -8.40 -0.82 12.43
CA VAL A 122 -7.64 0.44 12.19
C VAL A 122 -8.47 1.71 12.36
N ARG A 123 -9.76 1.59 12.66
CA ARG A 123 -10.66 2.75 12.81
C ARG A 123 -10.25 3.74 13.92
N GLN A 124 -9.41 3.31 14.86
CA GLN A 124 -8.93 4.11 15.99
C GLN A 124 -7.54 4.72 15.75
N ALA A 125 -7.04 4.68 14.50
CA ALA A 125 -5.77 5.34 14.17
C ALA A 125 -5.79 6.81 14.62
N ALA A 126 -4.75 7.20 15.34
CA ALA A 126 -4.57 8.55 15.87
C ALA A 126 -3.13 9.00 15.63
N ALA A 127 -2.88 10.31 15.61
CA ALA A 127 -1.53 10.84 15.44
C ALA A 127 -0.62 10.39 16.60
N GLY A 128 0.56 9.89 16.27
CA GLY A 128 1.64 9.58 17.20
C GLY A 128 2.60 10.75 17.39
N ASP A 129 3.74 10.50 18.03
CA ASP A 129 4.65 11.53 18.53
C ASP A 129 5.18 12.51 17.46
N ASP A 130 5.55 12.02 16.28
CA ASP A 130 6.13 12.82 15.19
C ASP A 130 5.10 13.28 14.14
N ALA A 131 3.89 12.74 14.15
CA ALA A 131 2.81 13.14 13.28
C ALA A 131 2.01 14.29 13.89
N ALA A 132 1.90 15.43 13.20
CA ALA A 132 1.05 16.53 13.63
C ALA A 132 -0.44 16.17 13.56
N ASP A 133 -0.82 15.18 12.75
CA ASP A 133 -2.19 14.75 12.53
C ASP A 133 -2.24 13.45 11.70
N THR A 134 -3.36 12.71 11.76
CA THR A 134 -3.67 11.57 10.89
C THR A 134 -5.02 11.72 10.23
N ALA A 135 -5.19 11.23 9.00
CA ALA A 135 -6.48 11.22 8.34
C ALA A 135 -6.63 10.05 7.37
N TRP A 136 -7.86 9.57 7.23
CA TRP A 136 -8.26 8.59 6.23
C TRP A 136 -8.79 9.29 4.98
N PHE A 137 -8.10 9.12 3.87
CA PHE A 137 -8.51 9.63 2.57
C PHE A 137 -9.24 8.56 1.76
N ASN A 138 -10.34 8.92 1.14
CA ASN A 138 -10.95 8.10 0.09
C ASN A 138 -10.00 8.09 -1.09
N LEU A 139 -9.54 6.91 -1.49
CA LEU A 139 -8.66 6.71 -2.64
C LEU A 139 -9.47 6.19 -3.82
N THR A 140 -9.39 6.89 -4.95
CA THR A 140 -9.94 6.42 -6.23
C THR A 140 -8.92 6.60 -7.33
N LYS A 141 -8.94 5.71 -8.33
CA LYS A 141 -8.18 5.87 -9.58
C LYS A 141 -9.09 5.51 -10.75
N THR A 142 -9.37 6.49 -11.59
CA THR A 142 -10.25 6.35 -12.77
C THR A 142 -9.44 6.55 -14.04
N THR A 143 -9.58 5.62 -14.98
CA THR A 143 -8.96 5.77 -16.31
C THR A 143 -9.84 6.67 -17.19
N GLU A 144 -9.26 7.79 -17.63
CA GLU A 144 -9.92 8.75 -18.52
C GLU A 144 -9.71 8.38 -20.00
N LYS A 145 -8.51 7.94 -20.33
CA LYS A 145 -8.15 7.54 -21.68
C LYS A 145 -7.24 6.32 -21.67
N ILE A 146 -7.44 5.41 -22.62
CA ILE A 146 -6.53 4.30 -22.88
C ILE A 146 -6.51 3.99 -24.37
N ASP A 147 -5.32 3.82 -24.93
CA ASP A 147 -5.07 3.40 -26.32
C ASP A 147 -3.77 2.58 -26.41
N THR A 148 -3.29 2.33 -27.63
CA THR A 148 -2.05 1.54 -27.85
C THR A 148 -0.78 2.26 -27.45
N GLU A 149 -0.81 3.58 -27.27
CA GLU A 149 0.33 4.41 -26.91
C GLU A 149 0.44 4.59 -25.39
N GLY A 150 -0.71 4.50 -24.67
CA GLY A 150 -0.68 4.63 -23.23
C GLY A 150 -2.04 4.74 -22.56
N ARG A 151 -1.99 5.17 -21.31
CA ARG A 151 -3.15 5.36 -20.45
C ARG A 151 -3.01 6.67 -19.66
N THR A 152 -4.09 7.44 -19.60
CA THR A 152 -4.21 8.58 -18.67
C THR A 152 -5.28 8.27 -17.63
N SER A 153 -4.97 8.47 -16.36
CA SER A 153 -5.88 8.23 -15.23
C SER A 153 -5.82 9.39 -14.26
N ILE A 154 -6.92 9.63 -13.55
CA ILE A 154 -6.97 10.54 -12.40
C ILE A 154 -6.95 9.72 -11.13
N LEU A 155 -5.95 9.96 -10.28
CA LEU A 155 -5.86 9.44 -8.92
C LEU A 155 -6.29 10.55 -7.97
N SER A 156 -7.34 10.29 -7.18
CA SER A 156 -7.92 11.25 -6.26
C SER A 156 -7.85 10.74 -4.82
N LEU A 157 -7.44 11.63 -3.91
CA LEU A 157 -7.38 11.44 -2.47
C LEU A 157 -8.28 12.51 -1.82
N VAL A 158 -9.38 12.09 -1.20
CA VAL A 158 -10.38 13.01 -0.63
C VAL A 158 -10.68 12.64 0.82
N CYS A 159 -10.58 13.61 1.73
CA CYS A 159 -11.03 13.50 3.11
C CYS A 159 -12.18 14.50 3.32
N PRO A 160 -13.44 14.09 3.10
CA PRO A 160 -14.59 14.98 3.15
C PRO A 160 -14.81 15.61 4.53
N GLU A 161 -14.48 14.90 5.60
CA GLU A 161 -14.65 15.32 6.98
C GLU A 161 -13.80 16.54 7.34
N ARG A 162 -12.75 16.80 6.53
CA ARG A 162 -11.78 17.89 6.71
C ARG A 162 -11.72 18.86 5.54
N ASP A 163 -12.56 18.67 4.54
CA ASP A 163 -12.52 19.42 3.26
C ASP A 163 -11.14 19.41 2.61
N LEU A 164 -10.46 18.23 2.62
CA LEU A 164 -9.14 18.05 2.01
C LEU A 164 -9.27 17.22 0.74
N HIS A 165 -8.59 17.64 -0.33
CA HIS A 165 -8.51 16.87 -1.56
C HIS A 165 -7.19 17.11 -2.29
N MET A 166 -6.72 16.04 -2.92
CA MET A 166 -5.55 16.01 -3.81
C MET A 166 -5.90 15.19 -5.04
N GLU A 167 -5.58 15.71 -6.21
CA GLU A 167 -5.76 15.02 -7.48
C GLU A 167 -4.46 15.01 -8.28
N PHE A 168 -4.21 13.87 -8.90
CA PHE A 168 -3.03 13.65 -9.72
C PHE A 168 -3.42 13.05 -11.05
N GLU A 169 -2.98 13.65 -12.14
CA GLU A 169 -2.96 13.03 -13.45
C GLU A 169 -1.81 12.03 -13.51
N ILE A 170 -2.11 10.78 -13.81
CA ILE A 170 -1.15 9.70 -13.98
C ILE A 170 -1.13 9.32 -15.45
N THR A 171 0.03 9.48 -16.09
CA THR A 171 0.24 9.10 -17.50
C THR A 171 1.19 7.93 -17.59
N ASP A 172 0.71 6.83 -18.15
CA ASP A 172 1.47 5.63 -18.49
C ASP A 172 1.70 5.63 -20.00
N GLU A 173 2.97 5.72 -20.44
CA GLU A 173 3.35 5.67 -21.86
C GLU A 173 4.02 4.35 -22.20
N ALA A 174 3.57 3.72 -23.27
CA ALA A 174 4.22 2.52 -23.80
C ALA A 174 5.58 2.89 -24.42
N ARG A 175 6.64 2.28 -23.92
CA ARG A 175 8.01 2.46 -24.37
C ARG A 175 8.60 1.11 -24.74
N HIS A 176 8.73 0.79 -26.00
CA HIS A 176 9.32 -0.45 -26.52
C HIS A 176 8.94 -1.70 -25.68
N ASN A 177 9.61 -1.97 -24.55
CA ASN A 177 9.41 -3.14 -23.69
C ASN A 177 9.08 -2.80 -22.24
N TYR A 178 8.77 -1.55 -21.90
CA TYR A 178 8.36 -1.12 -20.57
C TYR A 178 7.33 0.02 -20.63
N ILE A 179 6.69 0.30 -19.49
CA ILE A 179 5.77 1.43 -19.33
C ILE A 179 6.47 2.51 -18.51
N ALA A 180 6.58 3.71 -19.09
CA ALA A 180 7.04 4.90 -18.37
C ALA A 180 5.84 5.56 -17.70
N THR A 181 5.88 5.69 -16.37
CA THR A 181 4.81 6.34 -15.59
C THR A 181 5.27 7.69 -15.11
N THR A 182 4.47 8.71 -15.36
CA THR A 182 4.63 10.07 -14.82
C THR A 182 3.40 10.47 -14.00
N SER A 183 3.56 11.42 -13.09
CA SER A 183 2.46 11.96 -12.28
C SER A 183 2.57 13.48 -12.21
N LYS A 184 1.43 14.15 -12.32
CA LYS A 184 1.33 15.61 -12.21
C LYS A 184 0.17 15.93 -11.25
N LYS A 185 0.46 16.70 -10.20
CA LYS A 185 -0.59 17.22 -9.31
C LYS A 185 -1.44 18.23 -10.07
N LEU A 186 -2.77 18.18 -9.89
CA LEU A 186 -3.71 19.10 -10.48
C LEU A 186 -3.96 20.32 -9.59
N ASP A 187 -4.25 21.46 -10.22
CA ASP A 187 -4.50 22.73 -9.53
C ASP A 187 -5.80 22.74 -8.70
N THR A 188 -6.67 21.74 -8.90
CA THR A 188 -7.86 21.50 -8.08
C THR A 188 -7.52 21.13 -6.65
N SER A 189 -6.30 20.65 -6.37
CA SER A 189 -5.86 20.20 -5.05
C SER A 189 -5.72 21.34 -4.05
N ASN A 190 -6.22 21.18 -2.83
CA ASN A 190 -6.12 22.18 -1.75
C ASN A 190 -5.12 21.80 -0.64
N CYS A 191 -4.43 20.68 -0.75
CA CYS A 191 -3.36 20.27 0.14
C CYS A 191 -2.24 19.57 -0.63
N GLU A 192 -1.13 19.24 0.06
CA GLU A 192 0.07 18.70 -0.54
C GLU A 192 0.34 17.27 -0.10
N LEU A 193 0.83 16.43 -1.02
CA LEU A 193 1.43 15.13 -0.72
C LEU A 193 2.95 15.29 -0.68
N ALA A 194 3.59 14.72 0.33
CA ALA A 194 5.03 14.83 0.53
C ALA A 194 5.82 14.03 -0.51
N ALA A 195 6.98 14.53 -0.87
CA ALA A 195 7.98 13.86 -1.70
C ALA A 195 7.37 13.21 -2.96
N ASP A 196 7.79 11.99 -3.25
CA ASP A 196 7.31 11.18 -4.36
C ASP A 196 6.37 10.04 -3.95
N HIS A 197 5.66 10.18 -2.80
CA HIS A 197 4.75 9.18 -2.26
C HIS A 197 3.61 8.81 -3.22
N ILE A 198 3.22 9.72 -4.10
CA ILE A 198 2.25 9.45 -5.17
C ILE A 198 2.65 8.23 -6.03
N LYS A 199 3.95 8.01 -6.23
CA LYS A 199 4.44 6.86 -7.02
C LYS A 199 4.16 5.53 -6.32
N LEU A 200 4.33 5.48 -4.98
CA LEU A 200 4.02 4.29 -4.18
C LEU A 200 2.51 4.04 -4.13
N ILE A 201 1.71 5.09 -3.87
CA ILE A 201 0.25 5.02 -3.85
C ILE A 201 -0.28 4.53 -5.20
N ASN A 202 0.24 5.06 -6.31
CA ASN A 202 -0.14 4.65 -7.65
C ASN A 202 0.18 3.16 -7.90
N LYS A 203 1.38 2.69 -7.52
CA LYS A 203 1.75 1.28 -7.63
C LYS A 203 0.84 0.38 -6.80
N ALA A 204 0.48 0.81 -5.58
CA ALA A 204 -0.37 0.05 -4.68
C ALA A 204 -1.79 -0.13 -5.24
N ILE A 205 -2.43 0.96 -5.70
CA ILE A 205 -3.78 0.88 -6.26
C ILE A 205 -3.81 0.09 -7.58
N ASP A 206 -2.82 0.24 -8.45
CA ASP A 206 -2.72 -0.55 -9.67
C ASP A 206 -2.61 -2.05 -9.35
N GLN A 207 -1.72 -2.43 -8.41
CA GLN A 207 -1.58 -3.81 -8.00
C GLN A 207 -2.89 -4.36 -7.41
N LEU A 208 -3.56 -3.57 -6.57
CA LEU A 208 -4.81 -3.97 -5.94
C LEU A 208 -5.93 -4.14 -6.98
N GLN A 209 -6.10 -3.20 -7.92
CA GLN A 209 -7.08 -3.28 -9.00
C GLN A 209 -6.85 -4.50 -9.90
N HIS A 210 -5.60 -4.78 -10.29
CA HIS A 210 -5.29 -5.92 -11.16
C HIS A 210 -5.46 -7.27 -10.47
N ARG A 211 -5.21 -7.37 -9.17
CA ARG A 211 -5.18 -8.65 -8.45
C ARG A 211 -6.46 -8.97 -7.69
N SER A 212 -7.32 -7.99 -7.40
CA SER A 212 -8.52 -8.18 -6.56
C SER A 212 -9.53 -9.18 -7.11
N GLY A 213 -9.62 -9.31 -8.43
CA GLY A 213 -10.56 -10.24 -9.08
C GLY A 213 -10.02 -11.68 -9.29
N SER A 214 -8.71 -11.90 -9.11
CA SER A 214 -8.05 -13.16 -9.49
C SER A 214 -7.23 -13.81 -8.39
N THR A 215 -7.02 -13.12 -7.27
CA THR A 215 -6.21 -13.59 -6.13
C THR A 215 -6.94 -13.35 -4.81
N GLY A 216 -6.41 -13.91 -3.73
CA GLY A 216 -6.94 -13.70 -2.38
C GLY A 216 -6.71 -12.31 -1.77
N ILE A 217 -6.09 -11.37 -2.48
CA ILE A 217 -5.67 -10.07 -1.93
C ILE A 217 -6.83 -9.24 -1.38
N LEU A 218 -7.99 -9.29 -2.05
CA LEU A 218 -9.23 -8.61 -1.64
C LEU A 218 -9.65 -8.96 -0.21
N PHE A 219 -9.50 -10.23 0.17
CA PHE A 219 -10.03 -10.74 1.44
C PHE A 219 -9.27 -10.22 2.67
N ASN A 220 -8.08 -9.66 2.48
CA ASN A 220 -7.35 -9.00 3.56
C ASN A 220 -7.99 -7.67 4.01
N LEU A 221 -8.94 -7.14 3.23
CA LEU A 221 -9.74 -5.96 3.58
C LEU A 221 -11.02 -6.31 4.34
N LEU A 222 -11.29 -7.61 4.53
CA LEU A 222 -12.52 -8.12 5.13
C LEU A 222 -12.23 -8.82 6.46
N PRO A 223 -13.21 -8.88 7.38
CA PRO A 223 -13.09 -9.72 8.56
C PRO A 223 -12.91 -11.19 8.17
N PRO A 224 -12.42 -12.05 9.07
CA PRO A 224 -12.19 -13.47 8.78
C PRO A 224 -13.43 -14.24 8.28
N GLU A 225 -14.61 -13.83 8.71
CA GLU A 225 -15.91 -14.33 8.20
C GLU A 225 -16.70 -13.15 7.64
N PHE A 226 -17.14 -13.24 6.40
CA PHE A 226 -17.80 -12.17 5.67
C PHE A 226 -18.92 -12.66 4.78
N THR A 227 -19.81 -11.76 4.39
CA THR A 227 -20.89 -12.04 3.42
C THR A 227 -20.41 -11.75 1.98
N LEU A 228 -21.03 -12.38 0.99
CA LEU A 228 -20.75 -12.06 -0.43
C LEU A 228 -21.00 -10.59 -0.75
N ARG A 229 -21.92 -9.92 -0.04
CA ARG A 229 -22.17 -8.49 -0.20
C ARG A 229 -20.97 -7.66 0.26
N GLN A 230 -20.40 -7.97 1.42
CA GLN A 230 -19.18 -7.26 1.89
C GLN A 230 -18.01 -7.45 0.92
N ALA A 231 -17.82 -8.68 0.41
CA ALA A 231 -16.81 -8.94 -0.59
C ALA A 231 -17.03 -8.15 -1.89
N GLN A 232 -18.28 -8.08 -2.37
CA GLN A 232 -18.63 -7.28 -3.55
C GLN A 232 -18.41 -5.78 -3.32
N THR A 233 -18.84 -5.27 -2.17
CA THR A 233 -18.61 -3.87 -1.79
C THR A 233 -17.13 -3.51 -1.77
N ALA A 234 -16.30 -4.34 -1.16
CA ALA A 234 -14.84 -4.12 -1.12
C ALA A 234 -14.22 -4.18 -2.53
N TYR A 235 -14.65 -5.12 -3.36
CA TYR A 235 -14.20 -5.22 -4.75
C TYR A 235 -14.57 -3.97 -5.55
N GLU A 236 -15.83 -3.52 -5.46
CA GLU A 236 -16.32 -2.31 -6.14
C GLU A 236 -15.60 -1.03 -5.67
N ALA A 237 -15.28 -0.95 -4.37
CA ALA A 237 -14.50 0.16 -3.81
C ALA A 237 -13.07 0.22 -4.40
N ILE A 238 -12.45 -0.95 -4.62
CA ILE A 238 -11.12 -1.04 -5.24
C ILE A 238 -11.13 -0.62 -6.71
N ILE A 239 -12.09 -1.17 -7.49
CA ILE A 239 -12.11 -0.94 -8.95
C ILE A 239 -12.81 0.36 -9.35
N GLY A 240 -13.44 1.05 -8.39
CA GLY A 240 -14.10 2.35 -8.59
C GLY A 240 -15.40 2.29 -9.41
N LYS A 241 -16.00 1.11 -9.61
CA LYS A 241 -17.22 0.93 -10.38
C LYS A 241 -18.12 -0.20 -9.85
N LYS A 242 -19.41 -0.09 -10.10
CA LYS A 242 -20.37 -1.17 -9.77
C LYS A 242 -20.21 -2.37 -10.72
N THR A 243 -20.47 -3.56 -10.18
CA THR A 243 -20.36 -4.83 -10.92
C THR A 243 -21.67 -5.60 -10.90
N ASP A 244 -21.87 -6.44 -11.92
CA ASP A 244 -23.00 -7.36 -11.92
C ASP A 244 -22.86 -8.37 -10.78
N THR A 245 -23.87 -8.44 -9.92
CA THR A 245 -23.88 -9.27 -8.72
C THR A 245 -23.82 -10.77 -9.04
N GLY A 246 -24.46 -11.21 -10.12
CA GLY A 246 -24.46 -12.62 -10.51
C GLY A 246 -23.09 -13.08 -10.97
N ASN A 247 -22.46 -12.31 -11.86
CA ASN A 247 -21.11 -12.58 -12.35
C ASN A 247 -20.07 -12.54 -11.23
N PHE A 248 -20.09 -11.48 -10.41
CA PHE A 248 -19.18 -11.38 -9.27
C PHE A 248 -19.28 -12.59 -8.35
N ARG A 249 -20.50 -12.97 -7.92
CA ARG A 249 -20.72 -14.12 -7.02
C ARG A 249 -20.24 -15.43 -7.62
N ARG A 250 -20.50 -15.67 -8.91
CA ARG A 250 -20.02 -16.86 -9.62
C ARG A 250 -18.49 -16.95 -9.60
N ASP A 251 -17.81 -15.83 -9.86
CA ASP A 251 -16.37 -15.80 -10.02
C ASP A 251 -15.63 -15.88 -8.67
N ILE A 252 -16.21 -15.29 -7.62
CA ILE A 252 -15.56 -15.26 -6.30
C ILE A 252 -15.81 -16.54 -5.48
N ARG A 253 -16.96 -17.22 -5.68
CA ARG A 253 -17.32 -18.42 -4.89
C ARG A 253 -16.27 -19.53 -4.93
N LYS A 254 -15.57 -19.68 -6.03
CA LYS A 254 -14.48 -20.66 -6.17
C LYS A 254 -13.31 -20.43 -5.22
N MET A 255 -13.18 -19.21 -4.68
CA MET A 255 -12.14 -18.82 -3.73
C MET A 255 -12.57 -18.97 -2.28
N LEU A 256 -13.81 -19.37 -2.02
CA LEU A 256 -14.43 -19.31 -0.70
C LEU A 256 -14.78 -20.70 -0.17
N THR A 257 -14.77 -20.80 1.16
CA THR A 257 -15.35 -21.91 1.91
C THR A 257 -16.58 -21.40 2.66
N ASP A 258 -17.69 -22.14 2.55
CA ASP A 258 -18.90 -21.89 3.33
C ASP A 258 -18.62 -22.25 4.80
N THR A 259 -18.99 -21.36 5.72
CA THR A 259 -18.81 -21.61 7.16
C THR A 259 -19.98 -22.37 7.80
N GLY A 260 -21.09 -22.53 7.09
CA GLY A 260 -22.35 -23.03 7.64
C GLY A 260 -23.05 -22.04 8.59
N LYS A 261 -22.48 -20.84 8.78
CA LYS A 261 -23.02 -19.81 9.67
C LYS A 261 -23.80 -18.75 8.88
N GLN A 262 -24.72 -18.09 9.58
CA GLN A 262 -25.51 -16.99 9.02
C GLN A 262 -25.43 -15.77 9.93
N THR A 263 -25.56 -14.59 9.32
CA THR A 263 -25.72 -13.30 9.99
C THR A 263 -26.96 -12.57 9.50
N ARG A 264 -27.34 -11.48 10.16
CA ARG A 264 -28.41 -10.58 9.69
C ARG A 264 -27.80 -9.32 9.09
N CYS A 265 -28.05 -9.09 7.81
CA CYS A 265 -27.70 -7.87 7.11
C CYS A 265 -28.98 -7.15 6.65
N SER A 266 -29.19 -5.91 7.13
CA SER A 266 -30.39 -5.10 6.76
C SER A 266 -31.70 -5.88 6.90
N GLY A 267 -31.85 -6.65 8.00
CA GLY A 267 -33.07 -7.44 8.29
C GLY A 267 -33.18 -8.78 7.54
N ARG A 268 -32.28 -9.11 6.63
CA ARG A 268 -32.26 -10.38 5.87
C ARG A 268 -31.16 -11.30 6.36
N ARG A 269 -31.37 -12.61 6.31
CA ARG A 269 -30.34 -13.61 6.57
C ARG A 269 -29.34 -13.61 5.42
N ALA A 270 -28.03 -13.67 5.76
CA ALA A 270 -26.94 -13.79 4.82
C ALA A 270 -25.96 -14.85 5.31
N GLU A 271 -25.50 -15.70 4.41
CA GLU A 271 -24.47 -16.72 4.68
C GLU A 271 -23.10 -16.06 4.88
N LEU A 272 -22.31 -16.67 5.76
CA LEU A 272 -20.93 -16.28 6.03
C LEU A 272 -19.96 -17.22 5.33
N TYR A 273 -18.95 -16.64 4.73
CA TYR A 273 -17.89 -17.31 4.01
C TYR A 273 -16.53 -16.94 4.60
N ARG A 274 -15.53 -17.78 4.35
CA ARG A 274 -14.10 -17.50 4.56
C ARG A 274 -13.36 -17.61 3.24
N PHE A 275 -12.27 -16.88 3.11
CA PHE A 275 -11.31 -17.14 2.04
C PHE A 275 -10.66 -18.51 2.22
N ASN A 276 -10.52 -19.25 1.12
CA ASN A 276 -9.77 -20.50 1.10
C ASN A 276 -8.31 -20.23 0.70
N PRO A 277 -7.35 -20.25 1.63
CA PRO A 277 -5.95 -19.95 1.32
C PRO A 277 -5.32 -20.97 0.36
N MET A 278 -5.90 -22.17 0.25
CA MET A 278 -5.43 -23.19 -0.70
C MET A 278 -5.86 -22.92 -2.15
N PHE A 279 -6.70 -21.91 -2.39
CA PHE A 279 -7.19 -21.58 -3.73
C PHE A 279 -6.05 -21.36 -4.75
N ALA A 280 -4.96 -20.70 -4.35
CA ALA A 280 -3.82 -20.47 -5.22
C ALA A 280 -3.20 -21.80 -5.72
N TYR A 281 -3.02 -22.76 -4.81
CA TYR A 281 -2.48 -24.08 -5.13
C TYR A 281 -3.45 -24.95 -5.93
N LEU A 282 -4.75 -24.85 -5.67
CA LEU A 282 -5.77 -25.58 -6.42
C LEU A 282 -5.86 -25.10 -7.88
N LYS A 283 -5.63 -23.82 -8.13
CA LYS A 283 -5.65 -23.24 -9.48
C LYS A 283 -4.49 -23.72 -10.36
N GLU A 284 -3.36 -24.07 -9.77
CA GLU A 284 -2.18 -24.58 -10.51
C GLU A 284 -2.33 -26.05 -10.90
N ASN A 285 -3.30 -26.77 -10.33
CA ASN A 285 -3.55 -28.20 -10.54
C ASN A 285 -4.90 -28.50 -11.24
N LEU A 286 -5.62 -27.48 -11.71
CA LEU A 286 -6.84 -27.55 -12.52
C LEU A 286 -6.58 -27.00 -13.93
#